data_7a928341421fc0146bda57e2eaa4fd22
#
_entry.id   7a928341421fc0146bda57e2eaa4fd22
#
_cell.length_a   1.000
_cell.length_b   1.000
_cell.length_c   1.000
_cell.angle_alpha   90.00
_cell.angle_beta   90.00
_cell.angle_gamma   90.00
#
_symmetry.space_group_name_H-M   'P 1'
#
loop_
_entity.id
_entity.type
_entity.pdbx_description
1 polymer ?
#
loop_
_entity_poly.entity_id
_entity_poly.type
_entity_poly.pdbx_seq_one_letter_code
_entity_poly.pdbx_strand_id
1 'polypeptide(L)'
;MRKIFVAAALVVASAPALADGNLAPHRIGQCVRTEIASVGERLVDGATGKPIPGSGSAVSFANGGHQVSFDQVPAVDTSRVGDRVRMCLVSIPKNCPPGDDRGRVYRTANLRTHKSWVLPDSEHQCGGA
;
A
#
# COMPACT_ATOMS: atom_id res chain seq x y z
N MET A 1 13.24 -60.27 26.10
CA MET A 1 13.00 -58.80 26.29
C MET A 1 12.97 -58.13 24.93
N ARG A 2 11.78 -57.77 24.46
CA ARG A 2 11.60 -57.05 23.20
C ARG A 2 11.70 -55.55 23.44
N LYS A 3 12.70 -54.90 22.83
CA LYS A 3 12.85 -53.44 22.85
C LYS A 3 11.91 -52.85 21.79
N ILE A 4 10.92 -52.13 22.24
CA ILE A 4 10.02 -51.38 21.39
C ILE A 4 10.68 -50.02 21.11
N PHE A 5 11.11 -49.79 19.88
CA PHE A 5 11.52 -48.43 19.41
C PHE A 5 10.30 -47.66 19.02
N VAL A 6 9.95 -46.66 19.81
CA VAL A 6 8.94 -45.69 19.43
C VAL A 6 9.63 -44.64 18.54
N ALA A 7 9.35 -44.67 17.25
CA ALA A 7 9.77 -43.62 16.32
C ALA A 7 8.86 -42.42 16.50
N ALA A 8 9.38 -41.35 17.08
CA ALA A 8 8.69 -40.06 17.12
C ALA A 8 8.74 -39.45 15.72
N ALA A 9 7.61 -39.39 15.04
CA ALA A 9 7.49 -38.66 13.80
C ALA A 9 7.42 -37.14 14.09
N LEU A 10 8.49 -36.42 13.76
CA LEU A 10 8.46 -34.95 13.75
C LEU A 10 7.52 -34.49 12.61
N VAL A 11 6.36 -34.02 12.96
CA VAL A 11 5.51 -33.27 12.05
C VAL A 11 6.09 -31.88 11.92
N VAL A 12 6.84 -31.63 10.84
CA VAL A 12 7.24 -30.28 10.47
C VAL A 12 5.99 -29.60 9.90
N ALA A 13 5.33 -28.81 10.72
CA ALA A 13 4.30 -27.91 10.25
C ALA A 13 4.99 -26.82 9.42
N SER A 14 4.93 -26.93 8.09
CA SER A 14 5.30 -25.84 7.19
C SER A 14 4.27 -24.73 7.39
N ALA A 15 4.68 -23.64 8.03
CA ALA A 15 3.89 -22.42 8.04
C ALA A 15 3.65 -22.00 6.58
N PRO A 16 2.39 -21.61 6.20
CA PRO A 16 2.18 -21.06 4.88
C PRO A 16 3.09 -19.85 4.74
N ALA A 17 3.93 -19.87 3.73
CA ALA A 17 4.70 -18.69 3.36
C ALA A 17 3.69 -17.55 3.19
N LEU A 18 3.86 -16.46 3.95
CA LEU A 18 3.20 -15.19 3.67
C LEU A 18 3.83 -14.69 2.36
N ALA A 19 3.44 -15.33 1.26
CA ALA A 19 3.67 -14.80 -0.05
C ALA A 19 2.88 -13.50 -0.08
N ASP A 20 3.55 -12.41 -0.50
CA ASP A 20 2.94 -11.22 -1.06
C ASP A 20 2.77 -9.98 -0.19
N GLY A 21 3.54 -9.80 0.88
CA GLY A 21 3.73 -8.47 1.47
C GLY A 21 4.44 -7.47 0.54
N ASN A 22 4.87 -7.91 -0.65
CA ASN A 22 5.73 -7.13 -1.54
C ASN A 22 5.02 -6.51 -2.74
N LEU A 23 3.74 -6.78 -2.95
CA LEU A 23 3.00 -6.24 -4.09
C LEU A 23 1.72 -5.54 -3.63
N ALA A 24 1.37 -4.45 -4.34
CA ALA A 24 0.07 -3.80 -4.14
C ALA A 24 -1.07 -4.76 -4.53
N PRO A 25 -2.25 -4.65 -3.90
CA PRO A 25 -3.40 -5.46 -4.27
C PRO A 25 -3.76 -5.26 -5.75
N HIS A 26 -4.07 -6.32 -6.46
CA HIS A 26 -4.37 -6.28 -7.89
C HIS A 26 -5.80 -6.72 -8.24
N ARG A 27 -6.57 -7.18 -7.24
CA ARG A 27 -8.00 -7.52 -7.40
C ARG A 27 -8.86 -6.71 -6.45
N ILE A 28 -10.03 -6.28 -6.91
CA ILE A 28 -11.00 -5.56 -6.07
C ILE A 28 -11.35 -6.44 -4.87
N GLY A 29 -11.29 -5.85 -3.67
CA GLY A 29 -11.51 -6.53 -2.40
C GLY A 29 -10.29 -7.22 -1.81
N GLN A 30 -9.21 -7.38 -2.56
CA GLN A 30 -7.95 -7.90 -2.03
C GLN A 30 -7.29 -6.86 -1.12
N CYS A 31 -6.80 -7.32 0.02
CA CYS A 31 -6.05 -6.51 0.97
C CYS A 31 -4.67 -7.10 1.19
N VAL A 32 -3.68 -6.22 1.36
CA VAL A 32 -2.31 -6.59 1.74
C VAL A 32 -1.86 -5.72 2.90
N ARG A 33 -0.87 -6.20 3.65
CA ARG A 33 -0.17 -5.39 4.65
C ARG A 33 1.15 -4.94 4.10
N THR A 34 1.49 -3.67 4.36
CA THR A 34 2.76 -3.07 3.99
C THR A 34 3.14 -2.02 5.02
N GLU A 35 4.18 -1.26 4.73
CA GLU A 35 4.64 -0.17 5.58
C GLU A 35 4.71 1.12 4.76
N ILE A 36 4.55 2.24 5.44
CA ILE A 36 4.74 3.56 4.84
C ILE A 36 6.24 3.78 4.60
N ALA A 37 6.60 4.07 3.36
CA ALA A 37 7.96 4.39 2.94
C ALA A 37 8.22 5.90 2.93
N SER A 38 7.22 6.72 2.58
CA SER A 38 7.31 8.17 2.61
C SER A 38 5.95 8.82 2.82
N VAL A 39 5.94 9.98 3.45
CA VAL A 39 4.78 10.87 3.60
C VAL A 39 5.25 12.28 3.30
N GLY A 40 4.45 13.03 2.53
CA GLY A 40 4.80 14.41 2.22
C GLY A 40 3.71 15.13 1.46
N GLU A 41 4.09 16.30 0.96
CA GLU A 41 3.27 17.08 0.05
C GLU A 41 3.20 16.45 -1.33
N ARG A 42 2.10 16.68 -2.03
CA ARG A 42 1.90 16.18 -3.39
C ARG A 42 2.97 16.72 -4.36
N LEU A 43 3.32 17.99 -4.22
CA LEU A 43 4.29 18.64 -5.08
C LEU A 43 5.56 19.04 -4.34
N VAL A 44 6.66 19.02 -5.06
CA VAL A 44 7.92 19.60 -4.65
C VAL A 44 8.37 20.62 -5.68
N ASP A 45 9.06 21.65 -5.24
CA ASP A 45 9.68 22.65 -6.12
C ASP A 45 10.78 22.00 -6.95
N GLY A 46 10.68 22.11 -8.27
CA GLY A 46 11.62 21.47 -9.20
C GLY A 46 13.05 22.01 -9.12
N ALA A 47 13.25 23.23 -8.67
CA ALA A 47 14.56 23.85 -8.55
C ALA A 47 15.24 23.55 -7.21
N THR A 48 14.48 23.49 -6.12
CA THR A 48 14.99 23.33 -4.76
C THR A 48 14.75 21.96 -4.14
N GLY A 49 13.83 21.17 -4.69
CA GLY A 49 13.37 19.91 -4.11
C GLY A 49 12.57 20.08 -2.82
N LYS A 50 12.24 21.30 -2.44
CA LYS A 50 11.48 21.57 -1.21
C LYS A 50 9.99 21.27 -1.42
N PRO A 51 9.29 20.71 -0.42
CA PRO A 51 7.85 20.53 -0.48
C PRO A 51 7.13 21.87 -0.69
N ILE A 52 6.05 21.83 -1.49
CA ILE A 52 5.15 22.99 -1.69
C ILE A 52 3.98 22.84 -0.72
N PRO A 53 3.94 23.63 0.37
CA PRO A 53 2.90 23.54 1.38
C PRO A 53 1.50 23.77 0.77
N GLY A 54 0.53 22.97 1.18
CA GLY A 54 -0.85 23.09 0.72
C GLY A 54 -1.12 22.51 -0.66
N SER A 55 -0.15 21.84 -1.28
CA SER A 55 -0.32 21.24 -2.60
C SER A 55 -1.08 19.92 -2.59
N GLY A 56 -1.31 19.35 -1.44
CA GLY A 56 -1.99 18.08 -1.25
C GLY A 56 -1.13 17.05 -0.51
N SER A 57 -1.68 15.87 -0.27
CA SER A 57 -1.00 14.80 0.44
C SER A 57 -0.49 13.73 -0.51
N ALA A 58 0.67 13.16 -0.21
CA ALA A 58 1.23 12.02 -0.93
C ALA A 58 1.82 11.02 0.05
N VAL A 59 1.63 9.74 -0.22
CA VAL A 59 2.16 8.65 0.58
C VAL A 59 2.63 7.53 -0.33
N SER A 60 3.79 6.97 -0.06
CA SER A 60 4.29 5.78 -0.73
C SER A 60 4.53 4.66 0.27
N PHE A 61 4.53 3.44 -0.25
CA PHE A 61 4.60 2.23 0.56
C PHE A 61 5.76 1.34 0.14
N ALA A 62 6.23 0.53 1.06
CA ALA A 62 7.34 -0.40 0.84
C ALA A 62 7.07 -1.42 -0.27
N ASN A 63 5.78 -1.73 -0.54
CA ASN A 63 5.37 -2.61 -1.64
C ASN A 63 5.36 -1.94 -3.03
N GLY A 64 5.85 -0.70 -3.13
CA GLY A 64 5.84 0.07 -4.37
C GLY A 64 4.52 0.80 -4.66
N GLY A 65 3.51 0.65 -3.81
CA GLY A 65 2.26 1.38 -3.92
C GLY A 65 2.44 2.87 -3.64
N HIS A 66 1.54 3.67 -4.16
CA HIS A 66 1.52 5.12 -4.00
C HIS A 66 0.07 5.60 -3.96
N GLN A 67 -0.21 6.60 -3.15
CA GLN A 67 -1.50 7.28 -3.14
C GLN A 67 -1.31 8.78 -3.03
N VAL A 68 -2.18 9.52 -3.67
CA VAL A 68 -2.05 10.97 -3.78
C VAL A 68 -3.40 11.66 -3.71
N SER A 69 -3.41 12.88 -3.17
CA SER A 69 -4.58 13.75 -3.12
C SER A 69 -4.20 15.18 -3.47
N PHE A 70 -5.06 15.88 -4.21
CA PHE A 70 -4.95 17.33 -4.42
C PHE A 70 -5.24 18.12 -3.15
N ASP A 71 -6.02 17.55 -2.25
CA ASP A 71 -6.32 18.14 -0.94
C ASP A 71 -5.41 17.57 0.14
N GLN A 72 -5.23 18.34 1.21
CA GLN A 72 -4.58 17.83 2.42
C GLN A 72 -5.47 16.78 3.08
N VAL A 73 -4.91 15.62 3.38
CA VAL A 73 -5.59 14.52 4.05
C VAL A 73 -4.94 14.29 5.41
N PRO A 74 -5.56 14.76 6.50
CA PRO A 74 -4.96 14.69 7.84
C PRO A 74 -4.55 13.27 8.25
N ALA A 75 -5.31 12.27 7.84
CA ALA A 75 -4.99 10.87 8.12
C ALA A 75 -3.68 10.42 7.46
N VAL A 76 -3.36 10.96 6.28
CA VAL A 76 -2.06 10.76 5.62
C VAL A 76 -0.98 11.59 6.31
N ASP A 77 -1.24 12.88 6.50
CA ASP A 77 -0.25 13.85 6.98
C ASP A 77 0.24 13.55 8.40
N THR A 78 -0.58 12.89 9.23
CA THR A 78 -0.21 12.46 10.59
C THR A 78 0.43 11.07 10.65
N SER A 79 0.52 10.38 9.53
CA SER A 79 1.22 9.11 9.40
C SER A 79 2.73 9.32 9.38
N ARG A 80 3.47 8.27 9.68
CA ARG A 80 4.95 8.28 9.75
C ARG A 80 5.55 7.17 8.92
N VAL A 81 6.76 7.39 8.43
CA VAL A 81 7.58 6.33 7.83
C VAL A 81 7.70 5.16 8.80
N GLY A 82 7.49 3.94 8.31
CA GLY A 82 7.51 2.72 9.10
C GLY A 82 6.16 2.34 9.72
N ASP A 83 5.15 3.19 9.66
CA ASP A 83 3.80 2.82 10.11
C ASP A 83 3.28 1.65 9.28
N ARG A 84 2.78 0.63 9.96
CA ARG A 84 2.13 -0.50 9.31
C ARG A 84 0.74 -0.12 8.86
N VAL A 85 0.39 -0.53 7.66
CA VAL A 85 -0.90 -0.24 7.04
C VAL A 85 -1.51 -1.50 6.44
N ARG A 86 -2.84 -1.47 6.31
CA ARG A 86 -3.61 -2.44 5.53
C ARG A 86 -4.18 -1.72 4.33
N MET A 87 -3.79 -2.15 3.14
CA MET A 87 -4.20 -1.55 1.87
C MET A 87 -5.12 -2.52 1.13
N CYS A 88 -6.29 -2.04 0.71
CA CYS A 88 -7.28 -2.80 -0.03
C CYS A 88 -7.60 -2.11 -1.36
N LEU A 89 -7.64 -2.86 -2.45
CA LEU A 89 -8.06 -2.32 -3.75
C LEU A 89 -9.58 -2.17 -3.78
N VAL A 90 -10.06 -0.95 -4.04
CA VAL A 90 -11.48 -0.58 -4.04
C VAL A 90 -12.03 -0.53 -5.46
N SER A 91 -11.30 0.09 -6.39
CA SER A 91 -11.74 0.22 -7.77
C SER A 91 -10.58 0.23 -8.76
N ILE A 92 -10.87 -0.24 -9.96
CA ILE A 92 -9.96 -0.26 -11.10
C ILE A 92 -10.61 0.56 -12.21
N PRO A 93 -9.91 1.55 -12.81
CA PRO A 93 -10.45 2.32 -13.92
C PRO A 93 -10.72 1.42 -15.14
N LYS A 94 -11.74 1.78 -15.92
CA LYS A 94 -12.17 1.03 -17.11
C LYS A 94 -11.63 1.69 -18.37
N ASN A 95 -11.50 0.88 -19.43
CA ASN A 95 -11.10 1.34 -20.76
C ASN A 95 -9.70 1.97 -20.80
N CYS A 96 -8.78 1.45 -20.01
CA CYS A 96 -7.41 1.92 -20.01
C CYS A 96 -6.68 1.45 -21.27
N PRO A 97 -5.83 2.32 -21.86
CA PRO A 97 -4.89 1.89 -22.89
C PRO A 97 -3.96 0.78 -22.37
N PRO A 98 -3.50 -0.13 -23.24
CA PRO A 98 -2.55 -1.16 -22.83
C PRO A 98 -1.32 -0.55 -22.13
N GLY A 99 -0.98 -1.07 -20.95
CA GLY A 99 0.17 -0.61 -20.16
C GLY A 99 -0.04 0.64 -19.32
N ASP A 100 -1.20 1.30 -19.43
CA ASP A 100 -1.57 2.43 -18.59
C ASP A 100 -2.61 1.99 -17.56
N ASP A 101 -2.19 1.76 -16.32
CA ASP A 101 -3.03 1.27 -15.23
C ASP A 101 -3.25 2.32 -14.12
N ARG A 102 -2.98 3.60 -14.40
CA ARG A 102 -3.15 4.71 -13.46
C ARG A 102 -4.61 4.92 -13.10
N GLY A 103 -4.86 5.25 -11.84
CA GLY A 103 -6.19 5.62 -11.34
C GLY A 103 -6.88 4.52 -10.55
N ARG A 104 -6.15 3.48 -10.13
CA ARG A 104 -6.66 2.52 -9.16
C ARG A 104 -6.85 3.21 -7.82
N VAL A 105 -7.96 2.92 -7.16
CA VAL A 105 -8.30 3.50 -5.86
C VAL A 105 -8.14 2.47 -4.78
N TYR A 106 -7.45 2.85 -3.72
CA TYR A 106 -7.20 1.99 -2.56
C TYR A 106 -7.76 2.64 -1.29
N ARG A 107 -8.30 1.78 -0.43
CA ARG A 107 -8.55 2.13 0.97
C ARG A 107 -7.35 1.66 1.78
N THR A 108 -6.76 2.57 2.52
CA THR A 108 -5.61 2.27 3.38
C THR A 108 -5.94 2.65 4.82
N ALA A 109 -5.70 1.74 5.74
CA ALA A 109 -5.85 1.95 7.18
C ALA A 109 -4.48 1.92 7.84
N ASN A 110 -4.15 2.99 8.57
CA ASN A 110 -2.94 3.04 9.38
C ASN A 110 -3.20 2.32 10.70
N LEU A 111 -2.44 1.26 10.96
CA LEU A 111 -2.66 0.40 12.13
C LEU A 111 -2.17 1.03 13.44
N ARG A 112 -1.28 2.04 13.38
CA ARG A 112 -0.83 2.79 14.55
C ARG A 112 -1.83 3.87 14.95
N THR A 113 -2.30 4.67 13.99
CA THR A 113 -3.18 5.81 14.25
C THR A 113 -4.66 5.45 14.28
N HIS A 114 -5.03 4.27 13.76
CA HIS A 114 -6.41 3.83 13.54
C HIS A 114 -7.22 4.75 12.60
N LYS A 115 -6.53 5.55 11.80
CA LYS A 115 -7.12 6.40 10.77
C LYS A 115 -7.01 5.74 9.41
N SER A 116 -7.92 6.05 8.52
CA SER A 116 -7.95 5.51 7.16
C SER A 116 -8.25 6.59 6.13
N TRP A 117 -7.93 6.28 4.88
CA TRP A 117 -8.23 7.11 3.73
C TRP A 117 -8.53 6.25 2.51
N VAL A 118 -9.19 6.86 1.53
CA VAL A 118 -9.48 6.27 0.22
C VAL A 118 -8.98 7.23 -0.84
N LEU A 119 -7.93 6.86 -1.54
CA LEU A 119 -7.25 7.73 -2.50
C LEU A 119 -6.80 6.94 -3.73
N PRO A 120 -6.67 7.62 -4.89
CA PRO A 120 -6.11 7.02 -6.08
C PRO A 120 -4.57 6.87 -5.97
N ASP A 121 -4.02 6.04 -6.84
CA ASP A 121 -2.60 5.81 -6.99
C ASP A 121 -1.90 6.80 -7.92
N SER A 122 -2.63 7.72 -8.51
CA SER A 122 -2.10 8.72 -9.44
C SER A 122 -2.96 9.98 -9.44
N GLU A 123 -2.34 11.10 -9.78
CA GLU A 123 -3.04 12.37 -10.01
C GLU A 123 -3.92 12.33 -11.25
N HIS A 124 -3.60 11.43 -12.19
CA HIS A 124 -4.31 11.27 -13.47
C HIS A 124 -4.87 9.87 -13.58
N GLN A 125 -5.99 9.76 -14.26
CA GLN A 125 -6.56 8.47 -14.64
C GLN A 125 -5.93 7.95 -15.94
N CYS A 126 -6.02 6.64 -16.15
CA CYS A 126 -5.57 6.03 -17.40
C CYS A 126 -6.24 6.67 -18.62
N GLY A 127 -5.49 6.81 -19.71
CA GLY A 127 -5.99 7.37 -20.99
C GLY A 127 -6.27 8.86 -20.96
N GLY A 128 -6.03 9.54 -19.87
CA GLY A 128 -6.28 10.97 -19.70
C GLY A 128 -5.07 11.75 -19.20
N ALA A 129 -5.18 13.04 -19.26
CA ALA A 129 -4.25 13.96 -18.62
C ALA A 129 -4.70 14.25 -17.18
#